data_10ee669aca152ee62d6a060e39dbe740
#
_entry.id   10ee669aca152ee62d6a060e39dbe740
#
_cell.length_a   1.000
_cell.length_b   1.000
_cell.length_c   1.000
_cell.angle_alpha   90.00
_cell.angle_beta   90.00
_cell.angle_gamma   90.00
#
_symmetry.space_group_name_H-M   'P 1'
#
loop_
_entity.id
_entity.type
_entity.pdbx_description
1 polymer ?
#
loop_
_entity_poly.entity_id
_entity_poly.type
_entity_poly.pdbx_seq_one_letter_code
_entity_poly.pdbx_strand_id
1 'polypeptide(L)'
;MIKIVPPKPFFYKAGEQAVLLLHSFTSNTIDVKKLGKYLQKNNYSCYAPLFKGHGLTAEELITYGPSDWWQDVQHGYQLLKDEGFEKITVIGISLGGVFALKVGQELDVNGIVTLSVPIHREVSVLQKRVFHYAKRYKLLEGKNEEQIKSEMKLLENMSIDSLIEFQQLIKVTMDKLDLITSPITTLYGELDEPFYKESAEVIVQSVKTNHKTMKGYPNSTHLMTLGTDINDVNKDILTFLENLT
;
A
#
# COMPACT_ATOMS: atom_id res chain seq x y z
N MET A 1 -10.25 -28.36 4.85
CA MET A 1 -9.80 -27.11 5.48
C MET A 1 -8.73 -26.49 4.60
N ILE A 2 -8.93 -25.24 4.18
CA ILE A 2 -7.89 -24.48 3.46
C ILE A 2 -6.85 -24.09 4.50
N LYS A 3 -5.58 -24.49 4.29
CA LYS A 3 -4.49 -24.09 5.19
C LYS A 3 -4.16 -22.62 4.93
N ILE A 4 -4.50 -21.74 5.87
CA ILE A 4 -4.07 -20.35 5.84
C ILE A 4 -2.56 -20.33 6.07
N VAL A 5 -1.81 -19.87 5.07
CA VAL A 5 -0.36 -19.70 5.19
C VAL A 5 -0.09 -18.25 5.57
N PRO A 6 0.54 -18.00 6.73
CA PRO A 6 0.87 -16.64 7.12
C PRO A 6 1.72 -15.95 6.05
N PRO A 7 1.38 -14.70 5.67
CA PRO A 7 2.19 -13.94 4.74
C PRO A 7 3.56 -13.63 5.34
N LYS A 8 4.51 -13.33 4.47
CA LYS A 8 5.89 -12.98 4.85
C LYS A 8 6.37 -11.79 4.04
N PRO A 9 7.30 -10.99 4.59
CA PRO A 9 8.05 -10.06 3.77
C PRO A 9 8.82 -10.83 2.70
N PHE A 10 9.19 -10.15 1.63
CA PHE A 10 10.06 -10.75 0.61
C PHE A 10 11.13 -9.77 0.16
N PHE A 11 12.28 -10.32 -0.26
CA PHE A 11 13.35 -9.58 -0.90
C PHE A 11 13.76 -10.31 -2.18
N TYR A 12 13.51 -9.68 -3.32
CA TYR A 12 13.93 -10.14 -4.63
C TYR A 12 15.14 -9.33 -5.07
N LYS A 13 16.33 -9.88 -4.94
CA LYS A 13 17.57 -9.20 -5.36
C LYS A 13 17.76 -9.31 -6.87
N ALA A 14 18.14 -8.20 -7.49
CA ALA A 14 18.54 -8.06 -8.90
C ALA A 14 19.50 -6.87 -9.01
N GLY A 15 19.41 -6.01 -10.02
CA GLY A 15 20.32 -4.89 -10.25
C GLY A 15 20.58 -3.91 -9.10
N GLU A 16 21.20 -2.79 -9.42
CA GLU A 16 21.74 -1.83 -8.45
C GLU A 16 20.70 -0.82 -7.92
N GLN A 17 19.52 -0.75 -8.52
CA GLN A 17 18.41 0.09 -8.06
C GLN A 17 17.40 -0.73 -7.26
N ALA A 18 16.90 -0.16 -6.18
CA ALA A 18 15.95 -0.83 -5.33
C ALA A 18 14.56 -0.19 -5.36
N VAL A 19 13.55 -1.02 -5.14
CA VAL A 19 12.14 -0.62 -5.02
C VAL A 19 11.60 -1.13 -3.69
N LEU A 20 11.12 -0.20 -2.86
CA LEU A 20 10.37 -0.48 -1.65
C LEU A 20 8.89 -0.60 -2.01
N LEU A 21 8.30 -1.79 -1.83
CA LEU A 21 6.93 -2.11 -2.21
C LEU A 21 6.03 -2.18 -0.98
N LEU A 22 5.00 -1.32 -0.92
CA LEU A 22 4.12 -1.16 0.23
C LEU A 22 2.69 -1.62 -0.10
N HIS A 23 2.21 -2.62 0.65
CA HIS A 23 0.90 -3.23 0.42
C HIS A 23 -0.26 -2.44 1.03
N SER A 24 -1.50 -2.83 0.72
CA SER A 24 -2.72 -2.15 1.16
C SER A 24 -3.18 -2.57 2.56
N PHE A 25 -4.14 -1.80 3.11
CA PHE A 25 -4.85 -2.12 4.34
C PHE A 25 -5.76 -3.35 4.14
N THR A 26 -5.94 -4.17 5.19
CA THR A 26 -6.71 -5.43 5.18
C THR A 26 -6.24 -6.46 4.13
N SER A 27 -4.98 -6.37 3.72
CA SER A 27 -4.30 -7.31 2.82
C SER A 27 -2.89 -7.63 3.33
N ASN A 28 -1.94 -7.93 2.46
CA ASN A 28 -0.55 -8.24 2.81
C ASN A 28 0.35 -8.15 1.57
N THR A 29 1.59 -8.62 1.68
CA THR A 29 2.59 -8.58 0.61
C THR A 29 2.16 -9.24 -0.72
N ILE A 30 1.06 -10.00 -0.75
CA ILE A 30 0.53 -10.59 -1.99
C ILE A 30 0.11 -9.52 -3.01
N ASP A 31 -0.33 -8.34 -2.53
CA ASP A 31 -0.75 -7.24 -3.39
C ASP A 31 0.36 -6.78 -4.33
N VAL A 32 1.59 -6.80 -3.85
CA VAL A 32 2.76 -6.27 -4.57
C VAL A 32 3.69 -7.37 -5.10
N LYS A 33 3.39 -8.64 -4.81
CA LYS A 33 4.29 -9.76 -5.13
C LYS A 33 4.47 -9.98 -6.64
N LYS A 34 3.39 -9.82 -7.43
CA LYS A 34 3.48 -9.95 -8.90
C LYS A 34 4.29 -8.82 -9.50
N LEU A 35 4.05 -7.59 -9.05
CA LEU A 35 4.83 -6.41 -9.45
C LEU A 35 6.30 -6.60 -9.07
N GLY A 36 6.61 -7.01 -7.83
CA GLY A 36 7.98 -7.25 -7.41
C GLY A 36 8.72 -8.28 -8.26
N LYS A 37 8.05 -9.38 -8.65
CA LYS A 37 8.63 -10.36 -9.59
C LYS A 37 8.83 -9.81 -11.00
N TYR A 38 7.92 -8.96 -11.48
CA TYR A 38 8.05 -8.32 -12.77
C TYR A 38 9.24 -7.36 -12.79
N LEU A 39 9.38 -6.53 -11.77
CA LEU A 39 10.49 -5.60 -11.63
C LEU A 39 11.83 -6.31 -11.43
N GLN A 40 11.86 -7.40 -10.67
CA GLN A 40 13.06 -8.24 -10.53
C GLN A 40 13.55 -8.76 -11.89
N LYS A 41 12.64 -9.23 -12.75
CA LYS A 41 12.98 -9.67 -14.11
C LYS A 41 13.53 -8.54 -15.00
N ASN A 42 13.22 -7.30 -14.65
CA ASN A 42 13.70 -6.09 -15.32
C ASN A 42 14.86 -5.43 -14.54
N ASN A 43 15.60 -6.21 -13.77
CA ASN A 43 16.84 -5.81 -13.10
C ASN A 43 16.69 -4.77 -11.96
N TYR A 44 15.53 -4.77 -11.26
CA TYR A 44 15.31 -4.00 -10.03
C TYR A 44 15.25 -4.91 -8.82
N SER A 45 15.99 -4.57 -7.76
CA SER A 45 15.86 -5.23 -6.46
C SER A 45 14.58 -4.76 -5.78
N CYS A 46 13.76 -5.67 -5.24
CA CYS A 46 12.45 -5.33 -4.67
C CYS A 46 12.30 -5.88 -3.26
N TYR A 47 12.06 -5.02 -2.29
CA TYR A 47 11.72 -5.41 -0.94
C TYR A 47 10.30 -4.98 -0.58
N ALA A 48 9.54 -5.90 0.03
CA ALA A 48 8.22 -5.61 0.57
C ALA A 48 8.17 -6.02 2.05
N PRO A 49 8.10 -5.06 2.98
CA PRO A 49 7.81 -5.36 4.37
C PRO A 49 6.39 -5.91 4.51
N LEU A 50 6.16 -6.69 5.55
CA LEU A 50 4.82 -7.03 5.99
C LEU A 50 4.49 -6.17 7.20
N PHE A 51 3.45 -5.34 7.10
CA PHE A 51 3.02 -4.51 8.22
C PHE A 51 2.47 -5.36 9.35
N LYS A 52 2.78 -5.00 10.59
CA LYS A 52 2.31 -5.69 11.79
C LYS A 52 0.80 -5.91 11.77
N GLY A 53 0.36 -7.10 12.16
CA GLY A 53 -1.05 -7.51 12.18
C GLY A 53 -1.65 -7.84 10.82
N HIS A 54 -1.05 -7.46 9.69
CA HIS A 54 -1.60 -7.71 8.36
C HIS A 54 -1.46 -9.18 7.95
N GLY A 55 -2.54 -9.70 7.34
CA GLY A 55 -2.63 -11.11 6.93
C GLY A 55 -2.93 -12.08 8.08
N LEU A 56 -3.17 -11.56 9.27
CA LEU A 56 -3.65 -12.28 10.47
C LEU A 56 -5.15 -12.06 10.66
N THR A 57 -5.70 -12.40 11.82
CA THR A 57 -7.11 -12.12 12.14
C THR A 57 -7.39 -10.62 12.19
N ALA A 58 -8.64 -10.21 12.05
CA ALA A 58 -9.01 -8.80 12.14
C ALA A 58 -8.77 -8.23 13.54
N GLU A 59 -8.93 -9.06 14.55
CA GLU A 59 -8.68 -8.75 15.95
C GLU A 59 -7.20 -8.40 16.15
N GLU A 60 -6.29 -9.19 15.58
CA GLU A 60 -4.85 -8.91 15.61
C GLU A 60 -4.50 -7.67 14.77
N LEU A 61 -5.12 -7.51 13.60
CA LEU A 61 -4.89 -6.36 12.72
C LEU A 61 -5.12 -5.03 13.44
N ILE A 62 -6.26 -4.90 14.16
CA ILE A 62 -6.64 -3.62 14.80
C ILE A 62 -5.92 -3.36 16.13
N THR A 63 -5.12 -4.30 16.64
CA THR A 63 -4.24 -4.05 17.80
C THR A 63 -3.00 -3.26 17.45
N TYR A 64 -2.67 -3.20 16.15
CA TYR A 64 -1.58 -2.41 15.61
C TYR A 64 -2.12 -1.20 14.85
N GLY A 65 -1.32 -0.14 14.81
CA GLY A 65 -1.71 1.11 14.18
C GLY A 65 -0.66 1.70 13.24
N PRO A 66 -0.91 2.88 12.69
CA PRO A 66 -0.03 3.57 11.76
C PRO A 66 1.41 3.76 12.26
N SER A 67 1.61 3.94 13.56
CA SER A 67 2.95 4.08 14.14
C SER A 67 3.76 2.78 14.02
N ASP A 68 3.13 1.63 14.24
CA ASP A 68 3.76 0.31 14.06
C ASP A 68 4.09 0.05 12.59
N TRP A 69 3.12 0.33 11.69
CA TRP A 69 3.29 0.13 10.25
C TRP A 69 4.34 1.08 9.67
N TRP A 70 4.44 2.32 10.20
CA TRP A 70 5.49 3.24 9.81
C TRP A 70 6.88 2.74 10.21
N GLN A 71 7.03 2.12 11.39
CA GLN A 71 8.28 1.47 11.76
C GLN A 71 8.66 0.35 10.79
N ASP A 72 7.68 -0.47 10.33
CA ASP A 72 7.93 -1.52 9.35
C ASP A 72 8.40 -0.94 8.00
N VAL A 73 7.84 0.21 7.58
CA VAL A 73 8.27 0.96 6.38
C VAL A 73 9.70 1.47 6.55
N GLN A 74 9.99 2.13 7.69
CA GLN A 74 11.33 2.66 7.99
C GLN A 74 12.38 1.54 8.05
N HIS A 75 12.07 0.42 8.69
CA HIS A 75 12.96 -0.75 8.71
C HIS A 75 13.19 -1.31 7.30
N GLY A 76 12.15 -1.33 6.45
CA GLY A 76 12.28 -1.76 5.07
C GLY A 76 13.17 -0.83 4.23
N TYR A 77 13.03 0.47 4.42
CA TYR A 77 13.91 1.46 3.78
C TYR A 77 15.35 1.32 4.26
N GLN A 78 15.56 1.22 5.59
CA GLN A 78 16.89 1.07 6.17
C GLN A 78 17.57 -0.22 5.72
N LEU A 79 16.81 -1.34 5.65
CA LEU A 79 17.33 -2.60 5.11
C LEU A 79 17.90 -2.42 3.69
N LEU A 80 17.21 -1.69 2.83
CA LEU A 80 17.70 -1.41 1.47
C LEU A 80 18.96 -0.53 1.51
N LYS A 81 19.02 0.46 2.39
CA LYS A 81 20.23 1.29 2.58
C LYS A 81 21.42 0.46 3.09
N ASP A 82 21.22 -0.44 4.06
CA ASP A 82 22.23 -1.32 4.62
C ASP A 82 22.74 -2.36 3.59
N GLU A 83 21.90 -2.76 2.64
CA GLU A 83 22.25 -3.60 1.49
C GLU A 83 23.05 -2.82 0.40
N GLY A 84 23.28 -1.51 0.61
CA GLY A 84 24.11 -0.67 -0.26
C GLY A 84 23.35 0.01 -1.40
N PHE A 85 22.01 -0.02 -1.41
CA PHE A 85 21.25 0.66 -2.45
C PHE A 85 21.21 2.17 -2.22
N GLU A 86 21.82 2.92 -3.13
CA GLU A 86 21.79 4.39 -3.11
C GLU A 86 20.45 4.92 -3.70
N LYS A 87 20.01 4.32 -4.82
CA LYS A 87 18.78 4.70 -5.52
C LYS A 87 17.62 3.81 -5.08
N ILE A 88 16.70 4.37 -4.30
CA ILE A 88 15.50 3.70 -3.80
C ILE A 88 14.27 4.44 -4.32
N THR A 89 13.40 3.72 -5.01
CA THR A 89 12.06 4.20 -5.37
C THR A 89 11.02 3.53 -4.47
N VAL A 90 10.01 4.26 -4.04
CA VAL A 90 8.91 3.70 -3.25
C VAL A 90 7.65 3.56 -4.09
N ILE A 91 7.00 2.40 -4.00
CA ILE A 91 5.73 2.12 -4.68
C ILE A 91 4.73 1.62 -3.65
N GLY A 92 3.56 2.25 -3.57
CA GLY A 92 2.57 1.87 -2.57
C GLY A 92 1.12 1.88 -3.09
N ILE A 93 0.33 0.94 -2.56
CA ILE A 93 -1.09 0.77 -2.90
C ILE A 93 -1.94 1.18 -1.70
N SER A 94 -2.94 2.06 -1.90
CA SER A 94 -3.90 2.46 -0.86
C SER A 94 -3.19 2.95 0.41
N LEU A 95 -3.27 2.24 1.55
CA LEU A 95 -2.47 2.52 2.76
C LEU A 95 -0.98 2.60 2.45
N GLY A 96 -0.45 1.62 1.69
CA GLY A 96 0.94 1.64 1.26
C GLY A 96 1.27 2.87 0.42
N GLY A 97 0.31 3.39 -0.35
CA GLY A 97 0.46 4.63 -1.10
C GLY A 97 0.49 5.88 -0.20
N VAL A 98 -0.30 5.90 0.89
CA VAL A 98 -0.19 6.95 1.92
C VAL A 98 1.21 6.92 2.54
N PHE A 99 1.73 5.74 2.86
CA PHE A 99 3.11 5.61 3.34
C PHE A 99 4.15 5.96 2.28
N ALA A 100 3.91 5.67 0.99
CA ALA A 100 4.82 6.09 -0.07
C ALA A 100 4.94 7.62 -0.15
N LEU A 101 3.82 8.35 0.01
CA LEU A 101 3.84 9.80 0.12
C LEU A 101 4.59 10.27 1.37
N LYS A 102 4.32 9.64 2.53
CA LYS A 102 5.04 9.96 3.78
C LYS A 102 6.55 9.68 3.66
N VAL A 103 6.96 8.61 2.98
CA VAL A 103 8.36 8.34 2.66
C VAL A 103 8.97 9.49 1.86
N GLY A 104 8.29 9.97 0.81
CA GLY A 104 8.75 11.11 0.01
C GLY A 104 8.79 12.44 0.77
N GLN A 105 8.10 12.56 1.90
CA GLN A 105 8.12 13.74 2.78
C GLN A 105 9.27 13.69 3.80
N GLU A 106 9.69 12.50 4.24
CA GLU A 106 10.56 12.32 5.40
C GLU A 106 11.88 11.63 5.07
N LEU A 107 11.97 10.91 3.96
CA LEU A 107 13.15 10.12 3.56
C LEU A 107 13.59 10.49 2.14
N ASP A 108 14.87 10.25 1.84
CA ASP A 108 15.43 10.50 0.51
C ASP A 108 15.13 9.34 -0.43
N VAL A 109 14.34 9.60 -1.47
CA VAL A 109 13.97 8.61 -2.49
C VAL A 109 14.08 9.16 -3.90
N ASN A 110 14.46 8.29 -4.83
CA ASN A 110 14.61 8.61 -6.25
C ASN A 110 13.29 8.91 -6.95
N GLY A 111 12.20 8.31 -6.48
CA GLY A 111 10.89 8.49 -7.07
C GLY A 111 9.78 7.83 -6.26
N ILE A 112 8.56 8.20 -6.55
CA ILE A 112 7.37 7.74 -5.84
C ILE A 112 6.33 7.25 -6.86
N VAL A 113 5.77 6.07 -6.64
CA VAL A 113 4.59 5.58 -7.37
C VAL A 113 3.48 5.32 -6.37
N THR A 114 2.33 5.92 -6.59
CA THR A 114 1.14 5.69 -5.78
C THR A 114 0.03 5.05 -6.61
N LEU A 115 -0.68 4.08 -6.03
CA LEU A 115 -1.79 3.37 -6.66
C LEU A 115 -3.04 3.46 -5.78
N SER A 116 -4.13 4.01 -6.29
CA SER A 116 -5.43 4.13 -5.61
C SER A 116 -5.32 4.69 -4.18
N VAL A 117 -4.64 5.83 -4.02
CA VAL A 117 -4.38 6.45 -2.71
C VAL A 117 -5.56 7.33 -2.29
N PRO A 118 -6.09 7.16 -1.07
CA PRO A 118 -7.13 8.04 -0.56
C PRO A 118 -6.54 9.36 -0.02
N ILE A 119 -7.16 10.50 -0.35
CA ILE A 119 -6.84 11.80 0.27
C ILE A 119 -7.60 12.03 1.59
N HIS A 120 -8.66 11.28 1.82
CA HIS A 120 -9.37 11.23 3.10
C HIS A 120 -10.10 9.90 3.24
N ARG A 121 -10.41 9.46 4.44
CA ARG A 121 -11.30 8.32 4.70
C ARG A 121 -11.99 8.50 6.05
N GLU A 122 -13.29 8.23 6.06
CA GLU A 122 -14.05 8.19 7.29
C GLU A 122 -13.72 6.91 8.08
N VAL A 123 -13.63 7.03 9.40
CA VAL A 123 -13.37 5.89 10.31
C VAL A 123 -14.41 4.78 10.10
N SER A 124 -15.68 5.16 9.87
CA SER A 124 -16.75 4.21 9.61
C SER A 124 -16.53 3.37 8.33
N VAL A 125 -15.89 3.94 7.31
CA VAL A 125 -15.52 3.23 6.08
C VAL A 125 -14.38 2.26 6.35
N LEU A 126 -13.37 2.68 7.11
CA LEU A 126 -12.26 1.82 7.54
C LEU A 126 -12.77 0.64 8.38
N GLN A 127 -13.68 0.90 9.31
CA GLN A 127 -14.29 -0.13 10.15
C GLN A 127 -15.09 -1.14 9.31
N LYS A 128 -15.87 -0.69 8.33
CA LYS A 128 -16.57 -1.59 7.39
C LYS A 128 -15.59 -2.49 6.62
N ARG A 129 -14.41 -1.97 6.21
CA ARG A 129 -13.35 -2.78 5.56
C ARG A 129 -12.80 -3.84 6.51
N VAL A 130 -12.56 -3.51 7.77
CA VAL A 130 -12.12 -4.47 8.80
C VAL A 130 -13.16 -5.56 9.01
N PHE A 131 -14.45 -5.22 9.12
CA PHE A 131 -15.51 -6.22 9.28
C PHE A 131 -15.64 -7.13 8.05
N HIS A 132 -15.54 -6.57 6.85
CA HIS A 132 -15.54 -7.38 5.63
C HIS A 132 -14.36 -8.35 5.59
N TYR A 133 -13.17 -7.86 5.93
CA TYR A 133 -11.96 -8.68 6.06
C TYR A 133 -12.14 -9.78 7.11
N ALA A 134 -12.62 -9.44 8.30
CA ALA A 134 -12.89 -10.39 9.38
C ALA A 134 -13.80 -11.53 8.92
N LYS A 135 -14.93 -11.19 8.30
CA LYS A 135 -15.89 -12.19 7.82
C LYS A 135 -15.25 -13.14 6.80
N ARG A 136 -14.49 -12.59 5.84
CA ARG A 136 -13.78 -13.40 4.84
C ARG A 136 -12.72 -14.29 5.48
N TYR A 137 -11.95 -13.77 6.43
CA TYR A 137 -10.92 -14.53 7.12
C TYR A 137 -11.51 -15.70 7.90
N LYS A 138 -12.58 -15.47 8.67
CA LYS A 138 -13.29 -16.50 9.43
C LYS A 138 -13.90 -17.59 8.54
N LEU A 139 -14.39 -17.22 7.35
CA LEU A 139 -14.83 -18.21 6.33
C LEU A 139 -13.66 -19.08 5.83
N LEU A 140 -12.48 -18.50 5.61
CA LEU A 140 -11.28 -19.25 5.22
C LEU A 140 -10.78 -20.20 6.33
N GLU A 141 -10.99 -19.82 7.61
CA GLU A 141 -10.74 -20.70 8.75
C GLU A 141 -11.72 -21.91 8.82
N GLY A 142 -12.77 -21.88 8.01
CA GLY A 142 -13.80 -22.93 7.99
C GLY A 142 -14.82 -22.82 9.10
N LYS A 143 -14.98 -21.63 9.71
CA LYS A 143 -15.98 -21.35 10.75
C LYS A 143 -17.38 -21.35 10.17
N ASN A 144 -18.35 -21.87 10.94
CA ASN A 144 -19.76 -21.84 10.59
C ASN A 144 -20.38 -20.45 10.91
N GLU A 145 -21.64 -20.23 10.45
CA GLU A 145 -22.31 -18.95 10.59
C GLU A 145 -22.51 -18.48 12.04
N GLU A 146 -22.78 -19.42 12.96
CA GLU A 146 -22.96 -19.09 14.39
C GLU A 146 -21.64 -18.62 15.03
N GLN A 147 -20.56 -19.32 14.72
CA GLN A 147 -19.21 -18.94 15.17
C GLN A 147 -18.82 -17.57 14.61
N ILE A 148 -19.03 -17.36 13.31
CA ILE A 148 -18.74 -16.06 12.67
C ILE A 148 -19.55 -14.96 13.33
N LYS A 149 -20.87 -15.15 13.53
CA LYS A 149 -21.74 -14.15 14.17
C LYS A 149 -21.28 -13.81 15.59
N SER A 150 -20.93 -14.82 16.37
CA SER A 150 -20.44 -14.62 17.75
C SER A 150 -19.15 -13.82 17.79
N GLU A 151 -18.16 -14.21 16.97
CA GLU A 151 -16.86 -13.54 16.94
C GLU A 151 -16.94 -12.12 16.32
N MET A 152 -17.79 -11.90 15.32
CA MET A 152 -18.02 -10.56 14.78
C MET A 152 -18.61 -9.62 15.84
N LYS A 153 -19.48 -10.12 16.72
CA LYS A 153 -20.01 -9.33 17.85
C LYS A 153 -18.91 -8.95 18.85
N LEU A 154 -17.91 -9.79 19.06
CA LEU A 154 -16.75 -9.45 19.88
C LEU A 154 -15.91 -8.34 19.23
N LEU A 155 -15.68 -8.45 17.92
CA LEU A 155 -14.94 -7.45 17.15
C LEU A 155 -15.62 -6.07 17.18
N GLU A 156 -16.97 -6.01 17.18
CA GLU A 156 -17.75 -4.76 17.28
C GLU A 156 -17.45 -3.98 18.59
N ASN A 157 -17.05 -4.67 19.65
CA ASN A 157 -16.73 -4.08 20.96
C ASN A 157 -15.25 -3.75 21.15
N MET A 158 -14.39 -4.05 20.17
CA MET A 158 -12.97 -3.72 20.27
C MET A 158 -12.74 -2.23 19.99
N SER A 159 -11.65 -1.69 20.54
CA SER A 159 -11.23 -0.32 20.24
C SER A 159 -10.97 -0.12 18.77
N ILE A 160 -11.33 1.05 18.26
CA ILE A 160 -11.08 1.51 16.90
C ILE A 160 -10.01 2.60 16.83
N ASP A 161 -9.21 2.76 17.88
CA ASP A 161 -8.20 3.81 17.97
C ASP A 161 -7.21 3.75 16.80
N SER A 162 -6.77 2.56 16.39
CA SER A 162 -5.91 2.38 15.22
C SER A 162 -6.54 2.88 13.91
N LEU A 163 -7.87 2.83 13.78
CA LEU A 163 -8.58 3.35 12.61
C LEU A 163 -8.70 4.87 12.66
N ILE A 164 -8.85 5.45 13.85
CA ILE A 164 -8.83 6.90 14.07
C ILE A 164 -7.43 7.43 13.75
N GLU A 165 -6.39 6.76 14.24
CA GLU A 165 -4.99 7.09 13.90
C GLU A 165 -4.73 6.97 12.40
N PHE A 166 -5.33 5.97 11.72
CA PHE A 166 -5.18 5.82 10.27
C PHE A 166 -5.85 6.98 9.52
N GLN A 167 -7.05 7.41 9.93
CA GLN A 167 -7.66 8.61 9.37
C GLN A 167 -6.75 9.84 9.56
N GLN A 168 -6.16 9.99 10.75
CA GLN A 168 -5.24 11.08 11.05
C GLN A 168 -3.94 10.99 10.23
N LEU A 169 -3.38 9.78 10.03
CA LEU A 169 -2.23 9.58 9.15
C LEU A 169 -2.52 10.10 7.74
N ILE A 170 -3.67 9.72 7.16
CA ILE A 170 -4.06 10.21 5.82
C ILE A 170 -4.06 11.74 5.82
N LYS A 171 -4.77 12.35 6.78
CA LYS A 171 -4.89 13.82 6.86
C LYS A 171 -3.52 14.49 6.96
N VAL A 172 -2.69 14.09 7.91
CA VAL A 172 -1.35 14.70 8.12
C VAL A 172 -0.45 14.52 6.90
N THR A 173 -0.53 13.38 6.21
CA THR A 173 0.25 13.13 5.00
C THR A 173 -0.24 14.03 3.86
N MET A 174 -1.54 14.20 3.68
CA MET A 174 -2.10 15.07 2.64
C MET A 174 -1.81 16.56 2.91
N ASP A 175 -1.84 16.98 4.16
CA ASP A 175 -1.52 18.38 4.56
C ASP A 175 -0.05 18.75 4.26
N LYS A 176 0.84 17.78 3.97
CA LYS A 176 2.27 17.96 3.73
C LYS A 176 2.75 17.56 2.32
N LEU A 177 1.83 17.44 1.37
CA LEU A 177 2.19 17.04 -0.01
C LEU A 177 3.19 18.00 -0.66
N ASP A 178 3.20 19.27 -0.25
CA ASP A 178 4.12 20.28 -0.74
C ASP A 178 5.59 20.05 -0.30
N LEU A 179 5.87 19.14 0.61
CA LEU A 179 7.22 18.71 0.95
C LEU A 179 7.81 17.73 -0.07
N ILE A 180 7.00 17.11 -0.93
CA ILE A 180 7.45 16.14 -1.91
C ILE A 180 8.09 16.87 -3.10
N THR A 181 9.38 16.63 -3.28
CA THR A 181 10.20 17.18 -4.39
C THR A 181 10.68 16.09 -5.35
N SER A 182 10.62 14.82 -4.95
CA SER A 182 10.99 13.68 -5.80
C SER A 182 9.99 13.48 -6.95
N PRO A 183 10.43 12.97 -8.11
CA PRO A 183 9.54 12.57 -9.20
C PRO A 183 8.43 11.65 -8.70
N ILE A 184 7.20 11.85 -9.19
CA ILE A 184 6.03 11.08 -8.76
C ILE A 184 5.09 10.73 -9.90
N THR A 185 4.58 9.50 -9.90
CA THR A 185 3.43 9.12 -10.72
C THR A 185 2.32 8.56 -9.85
N THR A 186 1.09 9.01 -10.11
CA THR A 186 -0.11 8.61 -9.36
C THR A 186 -1.06 7.86 -10.28
N LEU A 187 -1.33 6.62 -9.95
CA LEU A 187 -2.13 5.70 -10.76
C LEU A 187 -3.46 5.38 -10.07
N TYR A 188 -4.54 5.25 -10.84
CA TYR A 188 -5.85 4.89 -10.32
C TYR A 188 -6.63 3.99 -11.27
N GLY A 189 -7.51 3.15 -10.74
CA GLY A 189 -8.43 2.34 -11.52
C GLY A 189 -9.72 3.11 -11.81
N GLU A 190 -10.19 3.09 -13.07
CA GLU A 190 -11.43 3.80 -13.45
C GLU A 190 -12.70 3.04 -13.03
N LEU A 191 -12.56 1.75 -12.67
CA LEU A 191 -13.63 0.94 -12.07
C LEU A 191 -13.63 0.97 -10.53
N ASP A 192 -12.73 1.73 -9.92
CA ASP A 192 -12.73 2.01 -8.48
C ASP A 192 -13.72 3.15 -8.16
N GLU A 193 -13.86 3.51 -6.88
CA GLU A 193 -14.64 4.68 -6.50
C GLU A 193 -14.11 5.95 -7.23
N PRO A 194 -14.96 6.80 -7.84
CA PRO A 194 -14.52 8.02 -8.56
C PRO A 194 -13.59 8.93 -7.75
N PHE A 195 -13.74 8.90 -6.45
CA PHE A 195 -12.90 9.54 -5.46
C PHE A 195 -11.39 9.30 -5.65
N TYR A 196 -10.95 8.13 -6.15
CA TYR A 196 -9.51 7.87 -6.33
C TYR A 196 -8.91 8.64 -7.51
N LYS A 197 -9.70 8.96 -8.54
CA LYS A 197 -9.30 9.91 -9.58
C LYS A 197 -9.10 11.30 -9.00
N GLU A 198 -10.07 11.80 -8.23
CA GLU A 198 -9.98 13.09 -7.56
C GLU A 198 -8.77 13.14 -6.62
N SER A 199 -8.51 12.05 -5.89
CA SER A 199 -7.34 11.92 -5.03
C SER A 199 -6.03 12.04 -5.83
N ALA A 200 -5.92 11.39 -6.98
CA ALA A 200 -4.76 11.47 -7.85
C ALA A 200 -4.54 12.91 -8.36
N GLU A 201 -5.61 13.61 -8.75
CA GLU A 201 -5.57 15.01 -9.19
C GLU A 201 -5.04 15.93 -8.07
N VAL A 202 -5.56 15.80 -6.85
CA VAL A 202 -5.11 16.61 -5.69
C VAL A 202 -3.64 16.34 -5.39
N ILE A 203 -3.20 15.08 -5.38
CA ILE A 203 -1.80 14.73 -5.11
C ILE A 203 -0.88 15.39 -6.15
N VAL A 204 -1.16 15.23 -7.44
CA VAL A 204 -0.33 15.79 -8.52
C VAL A 204 -0.32 17.32 -8.49
N GLN A 205 -1.43 17.97 -8.13
CA GLN A 205 -1.50 19.44 -8.02
C GLN A 205 -0.70 19.97 -6.83
N SER A 206 -0.64 19.23 -5.72
CA SER A 206 -0.09 19.69 -4.45
C SER A 206 1.40 19.46 -4.27
N VAL A 207 1.99 18.43 -4.91
CA VAL A 207 3.44 18.19 -4.84
C VAL A 207 4.25 19.23 -5.59
N LYS A 208 5.46 19.54 -5.09
CA LYS A 208 6.31 20.63 -5.65
C LYS A 208 7.19 20.19 -6.81
N THR A 209 7.37 18.91 -7.04
CA THR A 209 8.16 18.44 -8.18
C THR A 209 7.55 18.84 -9.52
N ASN A 210 8.39 19.13 -10.53
CA ASN A 210 7.97 19.32 -11.92
C ASN A 210 7.82 17.98 -12.68
N HIS A 211 8.40 16.90 -12.15
CA HIS A 211 8.34 15.55 -12.72
C HIS A 211 7.18 14.78 -12.08
N LYS A 212 5.96 15.10 -12.48
CA LYS A 212 4.74 14.54 -11.92
C LYS A 212 3.74 14.16 -13.01
N THR A 213 3.18 12.97 -12.90
CA THR A 213 2.18 12.44 -13.83
C THR A 213 1.06 11.73 -13.10
N MET A 214 -0.09 11.59 -13.78
CA MET A 214 -1.18 10.72 -13.33
C MET A 214 -1.73 9.92 -14.50
N LYS A 215 -2.25 8.71 -14.23
CA LYS A 215 -2.87 7.87 -15.25
C LYS A 215 -3.99 7.01 -14.67
N GLY A 216 -5.14 6.97 -15.35
CA GLY A 216 -6.25 6.05 -15.10
C GLY A 216 -6.14 4.78 -15.94
N TYR A 217 -6.69 3.68 -15.44
CA TYR A 217 -6.73 2.38 -16.11
C TYR A 217 -8.18 1.90 -16.23
N PRO A 218 -8.72 1.79 -17.44
CA PRO A 218 -10.16 1.66 -17.68
C PRO A 218 -10.78 0.34 -17.18
N ASN A 219 -9.97 -0.74 -17.03
CA ASN A 219 -10.46 -2.03 -16.59
C ASN A 219 -9.93 -2.42 -15.20
N SER A 220 -9.38 -1.48 -14.46
CA SER A 220 -8.81 -1.69 -13.12
C SER A 220 -9.74 -1.22 -12.03
N THR A 221 -9.83 -2.03 -10.99
CA THR A 221 -10.41 -1.70 -9.68
C THR A 221 -9.30 -1.28 -8.71
N HIS A 222 -9.57 -1.28 -7.40
CA HIS A 222 -8.66 -0.84 -6.35
C HIS A 222 -7.27 -1.52 -6.36
N LEU A 223 -7.22 -2.84 -6.52
CA LEU A 223 -5.96 -3.60 -6.53
C LEU A 223 -5.42 -3.79 -7.96
N MET A 224 -4.95 -2.71 -8.55
CA MET A 224 -4.47 -2.63 -9.94
C MET A 224 -3.32 -3.61 -10.24
N THR A 225 -2.50 -3.93 -9.26
CA THR A 225 -1.39 -4.91 -9.37
C THR A 225 -1.84 -6.36 -9.47
N LEU A 226 -3.14 -6.63 -9.32
CA LEU A 226 -3.78 -7.93 -9.43
C LEU A 226 -4.92 -7.96 -10.47
N GLY A 227 -5.25 -6.78 -11.02
CA GLY A 227 -6.39 -6.56 -11.90
C GLY A 227 -6.14 -6.91 -13.37
N THR A 228 -7.10 -6.52 -14.22
CA THR A 228 -7.10 -6.80 -15.66
C THR A 228 -5.98 -6.05 -16.38
N ASP A 229 -5.73 -4.79 -16.03
CA ASP A 229 -4.73 -3.95 -16.69
C ASP A 229 -3.31 -4.14 -16.10
N ILE A 230 -3.05 -5.22 -15.34
CA ILE A 230 -1.78 -5.46 -14.65
C ILE A 230 -0.55 -5.32 -15.56
N ASN A 231 -0.65 -5.74 -16.82
CA ASN A 231 0.47 -5.66 -17.75
C ASN A 231 0.80 -4.20 -18.13
N ASP A 232 -0.21 -3.38 -18.33
CA ASP A 232 -0.04 -1.96 -18.65
C ASP A 232 0.43 -1.19 -17.42
N VAL A 233 -0.15 -1.47 -16.23
CA VAL A 233 0.31 -0.91 -14.96
C VAL A 233 1.78 -1.22 -14.71
N ASN A 234 2.19 -2.48 -14.87
CA ASN A 234 3.57 -2.89 -14.67
C ASN A 234 4.52 -2.22 -15.68
N LYS A 235 4.11 -2.10 -16.94
CA LYS A 235 4.91 -1.46 -17.98
C LYS A 235 5.09 0.03 -17.70
N ASP A 236 4.02 0.73 -17.33
CA ASP A 236 4.11 2.17 -17.03
C ASP A 236 4.96 2.44 -15.79
N ILE A 237 4.86 1.59 -14.76
CA ILE A 237 5.74 1.66 -13.57
C ILE A 237 7.20 1.45 -14.01
N LEU A 238 7.49 0.44 -14.82
CA LEU A 238 8.86 0.21 -15.32
C LEU A 238 9.37 1.41 -16.12
N THR A 239 8.57 1.96 -17.04
CA THR A 239 8.92 3.16 -17.81
C THR A 239 9.21 4.37 -16.89
N PHE A 240 8.42 4.55 -15.81
CA PHE A 240 8.69 5.58 -14.81
C PHE A 240 10.06 5.36 -14.14
N LEU A 241 10.35 4.13 -13.71
CA LEU A 241 11.64 3.79 -13.08
C LEU A 241 12.85 4.03 -14.01
N GLU A 242 12.72 3.67 -15.29
CA GLU A 242 13.76 3.88 -16.32
C GLU A 242 14.05 5.37 -16.57
N ASN A 243 13.05 6.23 -16.39
CA ASN A 243 13.17 7.69 -16.56
C ASN A 243 13.73 8.41 -15.31
N LEU A 244 13.99 7.70 -14.21
CA LEU A 244 14.60 8.24 -12.98
C LEU A 244 16.14 8.19 -12.98
N THR A 245 16.74 7.71 -14.05
CA THR A 245 18.21 7.48 -14.16
C THR A 245 18.99 8.77 -14.35
#